data_07f4a63b166d5a81bb66e5d3ea076e6e
#
_entry.id   07f4a63b166d5a81bb66e5d3ea076e6e
#
_cell.length_a   1.000
_cell.length_b   1.000
_cell.length_c   1.000
_cell.angle_alpha   90.00
_cell.angle_beta   90.00
_cell.angle_gamma   90.00
#
_symmetry.space_group_name_H-M   'P 1'
#
loop_
_entity.id
_entity.type
_entity.pdbx_description
1 polymer ?
#
loop_
_entity_poly.entity_id
_entity_poly.type
_entity_poly.pdbx_seq_one_letter_code
_entity_poly.pdbx_strand_id
1 'polypeptide(L)'
;LYQNEEVRQKNMPLLKRCNDDPTIAFMTFKPYFHNESFPFIEERTQEYFGCGRISRQDADKFAANTLHIYEYFVAPVFKRGLFLGFDQRSREKIGEPYGWIRTARDQREVSQQDFYKHCEIVLQPTDTTENWPRVGFEAMASGSVLVVDNRGGWRQMVEHGKTGWLCSNERDFIYYASKMACEPNLRDDMAEAARARG
;
A
#
# COMPACT_ATOMS: atom_id res chain seq x y z
N LEU A 1 14.34 2.03 -19.21
CA LEU A 1 13.65 2.99 -18.37
C LEU A 1 13.32 2.37 -17.01
N TYR A 2 13.52 3.13 -15.94
CA TYR A 2 13.15 2.76 -14.58
C TYR A 2 12.10 3.71 -14.04
N GLN A 3 11.22 3.22 -13.20
CA GLN A 3 10.18 4.05 -12.57
C GLN A 3 10.64 4.61 -11.20
N ASN A 4 11.74 4.08 -10.66
CA ASN A 4 12.27 4.42 -9.35
C ASN A 4 13.78 4.55 -9.38
N GLU A 5 14.31 5.62 -8.81
CA GLU A 5 15.75 5.90 -8.78
C GLU A 5 16.56 4.88 -7.96
N GLU A 6 16.03 4.43 -6.81
CA GLU A 6 16.67 3.42 -5.97
C GLU A 6 16.85 2.10 -6.74
N VAL A 7 15.78 1.66 -7.45
CA VAL A 7 15.82 0.46 -8.30
C VAL A 7 16.76 0.64 -9.48
N ARG A 8 16.79 1.83 -10.08
CA ARG A 8 17.74 2.16 -11.15
C ARG A 8 19.17 2.02 -10.66
N GLN A 9 19.53 2.66 -9.56
CA GLN A 9 20.87 2.64 -8.99
C GLN A 9 21.31 1.23 -8.61
N LYS A 10 20.43 0.42 -8.03
CA LYS A 10 20.69 -0.98 -7.67
C LYS A 10 21.02 -1.85 -8.88
N ASN A 11 20.35 -1.62 -10.02
CA ASN A 11 20.51 -2.45 -11.21
C ASN A 11 21.59 -1.94 -12.19
N MET A 12 21.94 -0.65 -12.12
CA MET A 12 22.92 -0.04 -13.01
C MET A 12 24.27 -0.81 -13.10
N PRO A 13 24.87 -1.26 -11.99
CA PRO A 13 26.14 -1.98 -12.06
C PRO A 13 26.04 -3.29 -12.85
N LEU A 14 24.91 -4.00 -12.73
CA LEU A 14 24.66 -5.25 -13.47
C LEU A 14 24.48 -4.97 -14.97
N LEU A 15 23.69 -3.96 -15.30
CA LEU A 15 23.40 -3.61 -16.69
C LEU A 15 24.64 -3.09 -17.42
N LYS A 16 25.48 -2.30 -16.78
CA LYS A 16 26.77 -1.86 -17.33
C LYS A 16 27.74 -3.01 -17.57
N ARG A 17 27.71 -4.07 -16.75
CA ARG A 17 28.49 -5.29 -16.99
C ARG A 17 28.00 -6.09 -18.19
N CYS A 18 26.68 -6.07 -18.45
CA CYS A 18 26.08 -6.79 -19.57
C CYS A 18 26.15 -6.01 -20.89
N ASN A 19 26.26 -4.68 -20.82
CA ASN A 19 26.28 -3.83 -22.00
C ASN A 19 27.03 -2.52 -21.71
N ASP A 20 28.24 -2.41 -22.24
CA ASP A 20 29.12 -1.25 -22.12
C ASP A 20 28.92 -0.20 -23.24
N ASP A 21 27.84 -0.30 -24.00
CA ASP A 21 27.53 0.65 -25.07
C ASP A 21 27.32 2.07 -24.49
N PRO A 22 28.20 3.04 -24.76
CA PRO A 22 28.10 4.39 -24.22
C PRO A 22 26.91 5.18 -24.77
N THR A 23 26.26 4.69 -25.83
CA THR A 23 25.06 5.32 -26.41
C THR A 23 23.77 5.00 -25.64
N ILE A 24 23.80 4.01 -24.73
CA ILE A 24 22.65 3.62 -23.93
C ILE A 24 22.56 4.48 -22.67
N ALA A 25 21.55 5.34 -22.60
CA ALA A 25 21.22 6.12 -21.42
C ALA A 25 20.16 5.42 -20.55
N PHE A 26 20.43 5.36 -19.23
CA PHE A 26 19.47 4.84 -18.23
C PHE A 26 18.77 6.01 -17.54
N MET A 27 17.46 6.09 -17.73
CA MET A 27 16.65 7.21 -17.23
C MET A 27 15.57 6.72 -16.25
N THR A 28 15.26 7.54 -15.26
CA THR A 28 14.09 7.36 -14.42
C THR A 28 12.91 8.08 -15.03
N PHE A 29 11.78 7.38 -15.16
CA PHE A 29 10.54 7.91 -15.71
C PHE A 29 9.39 7.56 -14.76
N LYS A 30 8.76 8.59 -14.20
CA LYS A 30 7.56 8.41 -13.37
C LYS A 30 6.37 8.17 -14.29
N PRO A 31 5.59 7.09 -14.07
CA PRO A 31 4.40 6.85 -14.87
C PRO A 31 3.32 7.90 -14.54
N TYR A 32 2.50 8.19 -15.54
CA TYR A 32 1.30 9.00 -15.37
C TYR A 32 0.21 8.19 -14.65
N PHE A 33 -0.54 8.84 -13.77
CA PHE A 33 -1.70 8.28 -13.09
C PHE A 33 -2.93 9.18 -13.33
N HIS A 34 -4.06 8.56 -13.69
CA HIS A 34 -5.32 9.26 -13.95
C HIS A 34 -6.22 9.17 -12.71
N ASN A 35 -6.17 10.18 -11.87
CA ASN A 35 -6.85 10.18 -10.57
C ASN A 35 -8.38 10.28 -10.64
N GLU A 36 -8.95 10.76 -11.77
CA GLU A 36 -10.41 10.86 -11.97
C GLU A 36 -11.11 9.49 -11.92
N SER A 37 -10.38 8.41 -12.22
CA SER A 37 -10.92 7.05 -12.09
C SER A 37 -11.11 6.58 -10.64
N PHE A 38 -10.59 7.33 -9.68
CA PHE A 38 -10.64 7.03 -8.25
C PHE A 38 -11.16 8.25 -7.49
N PRO A 39 -12.49 8.41 -7.40
CA PRO A 39 -13.10 9.55 -6.69
C PRO A 39 -12.74 9.52 -5.21
N PHE A 40 -12.51 10.70 -4.65
CA PHE A 40 -12.27 10.84 -3.21
C PHE A 40 -13.54 10.46 -2.43
N ILE A 41 -13.38 9.69 -1.37
CA ILE A 41 -14.47 9.22 -0.53
C ILE A 41 -14.49 10.08 0.72
N GLU A 42 -15.37 11.07 0.73
CA GLU A 42 -15.49 12.06 1.80
C GLU A 42 -16.09 11.46 3.08
N GLU A 43 -17.10 10.59 2.92
CA GLU A 43 -17.81 10.00 4.04
C GLU A 43 -17.58 8.49 4.10
N ARG A 44 -17.15 8.02 5.27
CA ARG A 44 -16.98 6.60 5.59
C ARG A 44 -17.83 6.23 6.79
N THR A 45 -18.19 4.97 6.91
CA THR A 45 -18.98 4.48 8.05
C THR A 45 -18.23 4.66 9.36
N GLN A 46 -18.96 4.96 10.44
CA GLN A 46 -18.42 5.03 11.80
C GLN A 46 -18.62 3.70 12.57
N GLU A 47 -19.28 2.72 11.97
CA GLU A 47 -19.59 1.45 12.63
C GLU A 47 -18.38 0.54 12.78
N TYR A 48 -17.39 0.66 11.89
CA TYR A 48 -16.17 -0.14 11.92
C TYR A 48 -14.99 0.64 11.35
N PHE A 49 -13.79 0.18 11.63
CA PHE A 49 -12.58 0.67 11.00
C PHE A 49 -12.16 -0.28 9.86
N GLY A 50 -12.23 0.21 8.63
CA GLY A 50 -11.87 -0.53 7.43
C GLY A 50 -10.36 -0.46 7.16
N CYS A 51 -9.72 -1.59 7.01
CA CYS A 51 -8.32 -1.67 6.64
C CYS A 51 -8.10 -2.76 5.59
N GLY A 52 -7.12 -2.58 4.74
CA GLY A 52 -6.91 -3.59 3.72
C GLY A 52 -5.56 -3.52 3.05
N ARG A 53 -5.33 -4.54 2.25
CA ARG A 53 -4.21 -4.57 1.33
C ARG A 53 -4.66 -5.02 -0.05
N ILE A 54 -4.02 -4.50 -1.08
CA ILE A 54 -4.36 -4.78 -2.46
C ILE A 54 -3.09 -5.02 -3.28
N SER A 55 -3.06 -6.14 -4.00
CA SER A 55 -1.99 -6.49 -4.93
C SER A 55 -2.52 -7.41 -6.03
N ARG A 56 -1.70 -7.70 -7.03
CA ARG A 56 -1.94 -8.88 -7.86
C ARG A 56 -1.75 -10.14 -7.01
N GLN A 57 -2.23 -11.28 -7.50
CA GLN A 57 -2.01 -12.61 -6.90
C GLN A 57 -0.52 -12.98 -6.94
N ASP A 58 0.18 -12.69 -5.84
CA ASP A 58 1.61 -12.87 -5.73
C ASP A 58 1.98 -12.96 -4.24
N ALA A 59 2.35 -14.14 -3.77
CA ALA A 59 2.69 -14.37 -2.37
C ALA A 59 3.85 -13.50 -1.88
N ASP A 60 4.76 -13.08 -2.75
CA ASP A 60 5.89 -12.21 -2.38
C ASP A 60 5.44 -10.77 -2.04
N LYS A 61 4.22 -10.41 -2.41
CA LYS A 61 3.60 -9.15 -2.00
C LYS A 61 3.11 -9.15 -0.55
N PHE A 62 3.11 -10.30 0.11
CA PHE A 62 2.74 -10.44 1.51
C PHE A 62 3.98 -10.64 2.37
N ALA A 63 4.21 -9.78 3.36
CA ALA A 63 5.21 -10.02 4.39
C ALA A 63 4.76 -11.19 5.29
N ALA A 64 5.71 -12.01 5.74
CA ALA A 64 5.41 -13.18 6.57
C ALA A 64 4.66 -12.82 7.86
N ASN A 65 4.90 -11.61 8.41
CA ASN A 65 4.25 -11.08 9.62
C ASN A 65 2.97 -10.27 9.33
N THR A 66 2.41 -10.33 8.12
CA THR A 66 1.21 -9.55 7.76
C THR A 66 0.07 -9.79 8.75
N LEU A 67 -0.27 -11.04 9.07
CA LEU A 67 -1.39 -11.34 9.97
C LEU A 67 -1.11 -10.84 11.39
N HIS A 68 0.13 -10.92 11.87
CA HIS A 68 0.52 -10.39 13.16
C HIS A 68 0.30 -8.86 13.23
N ILE A 69 0.69 -8.11 12.22
CA ILE A 69 0.44 -6.67 12.15
C ILE A 69 -1.06 -6.36 12.20
N TYR A 70 -1.87 -7.09 11.42
CA TYR A 70 -3.33 -6.90 11.40
C TYR A 70 -3.99 -7.25 12.72
N GLU A 71 -3.49 -8.27 13.44
CA GLU A 71 -4.00 -8.65 14.74
C GLU A 71 -3.75 -7.58 15.80
N TYR A 72 -2.51 -7.09 15.88
CA TYR A 72 -2.04 -6.29 17.01
C TYR A 72 -2.28 -4.79 16.91
N PHE A 73 -2.61 -4.23 15.75
CA PHE A 73 -3.04 -2.84 15.75
C PHE A 73 -4.41 -2.69 16.41
N VAL A 74 -4.60 -1.62 17.17
CA VAL A 74 -5.83 -1.35 17.91
C VAL A 74 -6.71 -0.32 17.22
N ALA A 75 -8.03 -0.48 17.36
CA ALA A 75 -9.02 0.45 16.89
C ALA A 75 -10.10 0.65 17.96
N PRO A 76 -10.71 1.84 18.07
CA PRO A 76 -11.78 2.11 19.04
C PRO A 76 -13.11 1.44 18.70
N VAL A 77 -13.23 0.95 17.46
CA VAL A 77 -14.40 0.25 16.91
C VAL A 77 -13.99 -1.09 16.32
N PHE A 78 -14.94 -1.91 15.89
CA PHE A 78 -14.62 -3.18 15.23
C PHE A 78 -13.75 -2.98 14.00
N LYS A 79 -12.75 -3.85 13.85
CA LYS A 79 -11.92 -3.89 12.63
C LYS A 79 -12.64 -4.71 11.56
N ARG A 80 -12.59 -4.24 10.31
CA ARG A 80 -12.96 -5.02 9.12
C ARG A 80 -11.83 -4.97 8.11
N GLY A 81 -11.24 -6.13 7.86
CA GLY A 81 -10.13 -6.30 6.93
C GLY A 81 -10.58 -6.74 5.54
N LEU A 82 -9.84 -6.32 4.52
CA LEU A 82 -10.04 -6.79 3.14
C LEU A 82 -8.68 -7.01 2.45
N PHE A 83 -8.43 -8.27 2.05
CA PHE A 83 -7.26 -8.63 1.24
C PHE A 83 -7.70 -8.90 -0.19
N LEU A 84 -7.31 -8.03 -1.11
CA LEU A 84 -7.54 -8.18 -2.54
C LEU A 84 -6.24 -8.63 -3.24
N GLY A 85 -6.32 -9.71 -4.01
CA GLY A 85 -5.17 -10.40 -4.60
C GLY A 85 -4.63 -11.53 -3.71
N PHE A 86 -5.47 -12.05 -2.82
CA PHE A 86 -5.12 -13.14 -1.91
C PHE A 86 -5.47 -14.50 -2.53
N ASP A 87 -4.45 -15.31 -2.76
CA ASP A 87 -4.56 -16.64 -3.37
C ASP A 87 -4.09 -17.75 -2.43
N GLN A 88 -4.10 -19.00 -2.92
CA GLN A 88 -3.67 -20.16 -2.16
C GLN A 88 -2.19 -20.07 -1.75
N ARG A 89 -1.31 -19.52 -2.60
CA ARG A 89 0.13 -19.36 -2.27
C ARG A 89 0.34 -18.32 -1.17
N SER A 90 -0.45 -17.27 -1.19
CA SER A 90 -0.44 -16.25 -0.13
C SER A 90 -0.90 -16.86 1.19
N ARG A 91 -1.94 -17.71 1.17
CA ARG A 91 -2.44 -18.46 2.34
C ARG A 91 -1.39 -19.43 2.90
N GLU A 92 -0.69 -20.15 2.04
CA GLU A 92 0.41 -21.03 2.46
C GLU A 92 1.56 -20.25 3.12
N LYS A 93 1.83 -19.03 2.66
CA LYS A 93 2.91 -18.19 3.18
C LYS A 93 2.59 -17.56 4.52
N ILE A 94 1.40 -16.92 4.66
CA ILE A 94 1.09 -16.12 5.86
C ILE A 94 0.07 -16.77 6.80
N GLY A 95 -0.52 -17.90 6.41
CA GLY A 95 -1.56 -18.59 7.17
C GLY A 95 -2.98 -18.14 6.80
N GLU A 96 -3.96 -18.64 7.58
CA GLU A 96 -5.36 -18.32 7.41
C GLU A 96 -5.69 -16.95 7.99
N PRO A 97 -6.24 -16.00 7.21
CA PRO A 97 -6.70 -14.72 7.71
C PRO A 97 -7.78 -14.89 8.80
N TYR A 98 -7.76 -13.99 9.78
CA TYR A 98 -8.77 -13.95 10.83
C TYR A 98 -10.17 -13.75 10.27
N GLY A 99 -11.21 -14.23 10.96
CA GLY A 99 -12.60 -14.19 10.49
C GLY A 99 -13.17 -12.79 10.21
N TRP A 100 -12.52 -11.73 10.71
CA TRP A 100 -12.88 -10.35 10.42
C TRP A 100 -12.18 -9.79 9.14
N ILE A 101 -11.30 -10.57 8.51
CA ILE A 101 -10.60 -10.23 7.26
C ILE A 101 -11.25 -11.01 6.11
N ARG A 102 -11.97 -10.30 5.25
CA ARG A 102 -12.45 -10.85 3.98
C ARG A 102 -11.30 -10.97 3.00
N THR A 103 -11.27 -12.06 2.24
CA THR A 103 -10.30 -12.24 1.15
C THR A 103 -10.99 -12.26 -0.21
N ALA A 104 -10.31 -11.72 -1.22
CA ALA A 104 -10.73 -11.77 -2.62
C ALA A 104 -9.51 -12.05 -3.50
N ARG A 105 -9.67 -12.91 -4.50
CA ARG A 105 -8.58 -13.29 -5.41
C ARG A 105 -8.28 -12.20 -6.43
N ASP A 106 -9.32 -11.59 -6.97
CA ASP A 106 -9.17 -10.57 -8.01
C ASP A 106 -10.36 -9.59 -8.05
N GLN A 107 -10.30 -8.66 -8.99
CA GLN A 107 -11.29 -7.59 -9.15
C GLN A 107 -12.68 -8.06 -9.63
N ARG A 108 -12.85 -9.33 -10.02
CA ARG A 108 -14.16 -9.91 -10.32
C ARG A 108 -14.93 -10.24 -9.04
N GLU A 109 -14.22 -10.52 -7.94
CA GLU A 109 -14.82 -10.76 -6.63
C GLU A 109 -15.04 -9.47 -5.84
N VAL A 110 -14.11 -8.50 -5.94
CA VAL A 110 -14.19 -7.16 -5.33
C VAL A 110 -13.52 -6.17 -6.26
N SER A 111 -14.26 -5.14 -6.69
CA SER A 111 -13.68 -4.07 -7.50
C SER A 111 -12.67 -3.24 -6.71
N GLN A 112 -11.73 -2.57 -7.41
CA GLN A 112 -10.81 -1.64 -6.75
C GLN A 112 -11.56 -0.50 -6.06
N GLN A 113 -12.62 0.00 -6.67
CA GLN A 113 -13.44 1.06 -6.10
C GLN A 113 -14.11 0.61 -4.80
N ASP A 114 -14.68 -0.61 -4.76
CA ASP A 114 -15.28 -1.15 -3.53
C ASP A 114 -14.21 -1.43 -2.46
N PHE A 115 -13.00 -1.84 -2.87
CA PHE A 115 -11.88 -1.97 -1.95
C PHE A 115 -11.56 -0.64 -1.27
N TYR A 116 -11.39 0.45 -2.04
CA TYR A 116 -11.06 1.76 -1.45
C TYR A 116 -12.23 2.37 -0.68
N LYS A 117 -13.48 2.10 -1.06
CA LYS A 117 -14.65 2.47 -0.25
C LYS A 117 -14.65 1.80 1.12
N HIS A 118 -14.18 0.56 1.18
CA HIS A 118 -14.12 -0.20 2.41
C HIS A 118 -12.97 0.25 3.33
N CYS A 119 -11.82 0.67 2.76
CA CYS A 119 -10.57 0.84 3.51
C CYS A 119 -10.29 2.32 3.83
N GLU A 120 -10.29 2.71 5.11
CA GLU A 120 -9.75 3.98 5.59
C GLU A 120 -8.22 4.00 5.49
N ILE A 121 -7.59 2.85 5.72
CA ILE A 121 -6.15 2.70 5.52
C ILE A 121 -5.82 1.55 4.56
N VAL A 122 -4.81 1.75 3.74
CA VAL A 122 -4.12 0.67 3.03
C VAL A 122 -2.89 0.29 3.84
N LEU A 123 -3.00 -0.83 4.55
CA LEU A 123 -1.97 -1.37 5.44
C LEU A 123 -1.23 -2.49 4.68
N GLN A 124 -0.06 -2.17 4.14
CA GLN A 124 0.58 -3.02 3.13
C GLN A 124 2.04 -3.36 3.42
N PRO A 125 2.31 -4.19 4.45
CA PRO A 125 3.64 -4.77 4.63
C PRO A 125 3.95 -5.74 3.49
N THR A 126 5.16 -5.64 2.91
CA THR A 126 5.63 -6.52 1.83
C THR A 126 7.04 -7.05 2.10
N ASP A 127 7.39 -8.22 1.55
CA ASP A 127 8.78 -8.70 1.56
C ASP A 127 9.58 -8.19 0.36
N THR A 128 8.91 -7.66 -0.65
CA THR A 128 9.54 -7.16 -1.88
C THR A 128 9.71 -5.65 -1.89
N THR A 129 10.71 -5.17 -2.60
CA THR A 129 10.87 -3.73 -2.87
C THR A 129 9.98 -3.34 -4.04
N GLU A 130 8.98 -2.51 -3.78
CA GLU A 130 8.13 -1.97 -4.83
C GLU A 130 8.89 -0.95 -5.68
N ASN A 131 8.81 -1.11 -6.99
CA ASN A 131 9.41 -0.15 -7.91
C ASN A 131 8.58 1.13 -7.99
N TRP A 132 7.30 1.01 -8.38
CA TRP A 132 6.34 2.11 -8.47
C TRP A 132 4.93 1.55 -8.22
N PRO A 133 4.49 1.51 -6.96
CA PRO A 133 3.25 0.83 -6.60
C PRO A 133 2.02 1.67 -6.99
N ARG A 134 1.38 1.32 -8.11
CA ARG A 134 0.18 2.01 -8.61
C ARG A 134 -0.95 2.09 -7.58
N VAL A 135 -1.11 1.03 -6.79
CA VAL A 135 -2.09 0.97 -5.70
C VAL A 135 -1.94 2.11 -4.69
N GLY A 136 -0.76 2.72 -4.59
CA GLY A 136 -0.53 3.88 -3.75
C GLY A 136 -1.23 5.12 -4.28
N PHE A 137 -1.13 5.41 -5.58
CA PHE A 137 -1.85 6.53 -6.19
C PHE A 137 -3.37 6.33 -6.14
N GLU A 138 -3.82 5.11 -6.37
CA GLU A 138 -5.22 4.73 -6.26
C GLU A 138 -5.76 4.99 -4.84
N ALA A 139 -5.01 4.59 -3.82
CA ALA A 139 -5.33 4.85 -2.41
C ALA A 139 -5.37 6.35 -2.10
N MET A 140 -4.31 7.09 -2.47
CA MET A 140 -4.22 8.55 -2.26
C MET A 140 -5.36 9.29 -2.96
N ALA A 141 -5.68 8.91 -4.20
CA ALA A 141 -6.80 9.47 -4.95
C ALA A 141 -8.14 9.20 -4.27
N SER A 142 -8.34 8.01 -3.71
CA SER A 142 -9.60 7.61 -3.06
C SER A 142 -9.72 8.06 -1.59
N GLY A 143 -8.72 8.72 -1.02
CA GLY A 143 -8.73 9.15 0.39
C GLY A 143 -8.45 8.03 1.39
N SER A 144 -7.77 6.94 0.96
CA SER A 144 -7.28 5.91 1.88
C SER A 144 -5.84 6.21 2.28
N VAL A 145 -5.56 6.31 3.58
CA VAL A 145 -4.22 6.62 4.07
C VAL A 145 -3.28 5.42 3.92
N LEU A 146 -2.10 5.67 3.38
CA LEU A 146 -1.08 4.65 3.18
C LEU A 146 -0.27 4.40 4.45
N VAL A 147 -0.19 3.14 4.89
CA VAL A 147 0.73 2.64 5.92
C VAL A 147 1.57 1.54 5.27
N VAL A 148 2.78 1.89 4.83
CA VAL A 148 3.57 1.10 3.86
C VAL A 148 5.05 1.03 4.23
N ASP A 149 5.81 0.16 3.56
CA ASP A 149 7.24 0.00 3.82
C ASP A 149 8.05 1.26 3.53
N ASN A 150 9.03 1.57 4.38
CA ASN A 150 10.00 2.64 4.17
C ASN A 150 11.11 2.19 3.20
N ARG A 151 10.74 1.84 1.94
CA ARG A 151 11.69 1.42 0.90
C ARG A 151 11.11 1.58 -0.51
N GLY A 152 12.00 1.58 -1.49
CA GLY A 152 11.66 1.60 -2.91
C GLY A 152 10.76 2.77 -3.32
N GLY A 153 9.79 2.50 -4.17
CA GLY A 153 8.86 3.49 -4.71
C GLY A 153 8.00 4.19 -3.67
N TRP A 154 7.74 3.55 -2.53
CA TRP A 154 6.98 4.16 -1.43
C TRP A 154 7.65 5.44 -0.90
N ARG A 155 8.99 5.47 -0.78
CA ARG A 155 9.74 6.65 -0.34
C ARG A 155 9.61 7.86 -1.25
N GLN A 156 9.35 7.64 -2.52
CA GLN A 156 9.17 8.73 -3.47
C GLN A 156 7.70 9.19 -3.54
N MET A 157 6.78 8.32 -3.20
CA MET A 157 5.36 8.57 -3.23
C MET A 157 4.86 9.22 -1.94
N VAL A 158 5.23 8.66 -0.79
CA VAL A 158 4.74 9.06 0.53
C VAL A 158 5.68 10.05 1.21
N GLU A 159 5.14 11.17 1.66
CA GLU A 159 5.77 12.09 2.60
C GLU A 159 5.38 11.67 4.02
N HIS A 160 6.33 11.06 4.73
CA HIS A 160 6.11 10.47 6.05
C HIS A 160 5.50 11.46 7.05
N GLY A 161 4.38 11.08 7.66
CA GLY A 161 3.66 11.90 8.64
C GLY A 161 2.79 13.00 8.04
N LYS A 162 2.75 13.13 6.70
CA LYS A 162 1.94 14.15 6.02
C LYS A 162 0.98 13.55 4.99
N THR A 163 1.44 12.64 4.14
CA THR A 163 0.60 12.01 3.11
C THR A 163 0.47 10.50 3.30
N GLY A 164 0.95 9.98 4.42
CA GLY A 164 0.95 8.59 4.80
C GLY A 164 2.12 8.25 5.71
N TRP A 165 2.27 6.98 6.03
CA TRP A 165 3.27 6.48 6.96
C TRP A 165 4.23 5.52 6.28
N LEU A 166 5.53 5.81 6.42
CA LEU A 166 6.63 4.93 6.00
C LEU A 166 7.12 4.14 7.22
N CYS A 167 6.97 2.82 7.18
CA CYS A 167 7.29 1.90 8.27
C CYS A 167 8.60 1.17 8.00
N SER A 168 9.50 1.17 8.97
CA SER A 168 10.80 0.50 8.87
C SER A 168 10.81 -0.89 9.52
N ASN A 169 9.83 -1.18 10.36
CA ASN A 169 9.68 -2.44 11.09
C ASN A 169 8.20 -2.70 11.45
N GLU A 170 7.93 -3.87 12.01
CA GLU A 170 6.60 -4.31 12.40
C GLU A 170 5.92 -3.36 13.41
N ARG A 171 6.67 -2.85 14.39
CA ARG A 171 6.12 -1.94 15.42
C ARG A 171 5.61 -0.64 14.81
N ASP A 172 6.31 -0.13 13.78
CA ASP A 172 5.87 1.08 13.06
C ASP A 172 4.51 0.83 12.39
N PHE A 173 4.34 -0.32 11.73
CA PHE A 173 3.06 -0.69 11.11
C PHE A 173 1.92 -0.75 12.13
N ILE A 174 2.13 -1.45 13.25
CA ILE A 174 1.14 -1.57 14.33
C ILE A 174 0.82 -0.19 14.91
N TYR A 175 1.84 0.61 15.21
CA TYR A 175 1.69 1.93 15.79
C TYR A 175 0.91 2.89 14.87
N TYR A 176 1.33 3.01 13.60
CA TYR A 176 0.69 3.96 12.69
C TYR A 176 -0.71 3.49 12.24
N ALA A 177 -0.95 2.19 12.10
CA ALA A 177 -2.29 1.69 11.86
C ALA A 177 -3.23 2.01 13.03
N SER A 178 -2.77 1.81 14.29
CA SER A 178 -3.51 2.17 15.49
C SER A 178 -3.76 3.68 15.58
N LYS A 179 -2.74 4.48 15.27
CA LYS A 179 -2.85 5.95 15.26
C LYS A 179 -3.92 6.42 14.27
N MET A 180 -3.96 5.86 13.06
CA MET A 180 -4.98 6.20 12.07
C MET A 180 -6.39 5.76 12.48
N ALA A 181 -6.51 4.65 13.22
CA ALA A 181 -7.79 4.20 13.75
C ALA A 181 -8.31 5.08 14.91
N CYS A 182 -7.40 5.56 15.76
CA CYS A 182 -7.74 6.33 16.97
C CYS A 182 -7.82 7.84 16.75
N GLU A 183 -7.23 8.38 15.69
CA GLU A 183 -7.14 9.82 15.40
C GLU A 183 -7.82 10.14 14.05
N PRO A 184 -9.17 10.13 13.97
CA PRO A 184 -9.88 10.31 12.71
C PRO A 184 -9.58 11.65 12.04
N ASN A 185 -9.50 12.75 12.77
CA ASN A 185 -9.18 14.07 12.20
C ASN A 185 -7.80 14.07 11.53
N LEU A 186 -6.78 13.50 12.19
CA LEU A 186 -5.44 13.38 11.58
C LEU A 186 -5.45 12.50 10.34
N ARG A 187 -6.24 11.42 10.36
CA ARG A 187 -6.41 10.53 9.21
C ARG A 187 -7.01 11.28 8.03
N ASP A 188 -8.05 12.07 8.27
CA ASP A 188 -8.77 12.81 7.24
C ASP A 188 -7.89 13.93 6.65
N ASP A 189 -7.19 14.72 7.49
CA ASP A 189 -6.20 15.71 7.05
C ASP A 189 -5.09 15.07 6.19
N MET A 190 -4.63 13.88 6.58
CA MET A 190 -3.59 13.15 5.85
C MET A 190 -4.12 12.62 4.50
N ALA A 191 -5.38 12.17 4.44
CA ALA A 191 -6.01 11.72 3.21
C ALA A 191 -6.16 12.87 2.20
N GLU A 192 -6.57 14.06 2.65
CA GLU A 192 -6.66 15.27 1.82
C GLU A 192 -5.28 15.71 1.30
N ALA A 193 -4.27 15.74 2.19
CA ALA A 193 -2.89 16.06 1.81
C ALA A 193 -2.33 15.05 0.80
N ALA A 194 -2.67 13.76 0.95
CA ALA A 194 -2.28 12.71 0.02
C ALA A 194 -2.95 12.91 -1.35
N ARG A 195 -4.24 13.20 -1.39
CA ARG A 195 -4.98 13.51 -2.63
C ARG A 195 -4.39 14.68 -3.40
N ALA A 196 -4.02 15.74 -2.70
CA ALA A 196 -3.42 16.93 -3.31
C ALA A 196 -2.01 16.69 -3.89
N ARG A 197 -1.31 15.65 -3.42
CA ARG A 197 0.03 15.27 -3.89
C ARG A 197 -0.01 14.33 -5.10
N GLY A 198 -1.00 13.44 -5.20
CA GLY A 198 -1.16 12.41 -6.26
C GLY A 198 -1.72 12.98 -7.52
#